data_85f5cc95d241c7da263da6e7d479c4e1
#
_entry.id   85f5cc95d241c7da263da6e7d479c4e1
#
_cell.length_a   1.000
_cell.length_b   1.000
_cell.length_c   1.000
_cell.angle_alpha   90.00
_cell.angle_beta   90.00
_cell.angle_gamma   90.00
#
_symmetry.space_group_name_H-M   'P 1'
#
loop_
_entity.id
_entity.type
_entity.pdbx_description
1 polymer ?
#
loop_
_entity_poly.entity_id
_entity_poly.type
_entity_poly.pdbx_seq_one_letter_code
_entity_poly.pdbx_strand_id
1 'polypeptide(L)'
;MERKVLYGIPVSSGIAIGRAYFLDRQRFGRVHRGIIARPFIENEIERLGSAFAKTEAELRAIKERVPGNMLEHGAILDAHLMILADEKFRQGARAYVAEMCMNAEWAIEKAVADIARVFNAIEDEYIRERVQDVRLAALSAQSLF
;
A
#
# COMPACT_ATOMS: atom_id res chain seq x y z
N MET A 1 8.69 -27.30 28.45
CA MET A 1 8.19 -26.14 27.67
C MET A 1 8.20 -24.93 28.59
N GLU A 2 8.98 -23.93 28.31
CA GLU A 2 9.07 -22.74 29.14
C GLU A 2 7.86 -21.83 28.88
N ARG A 3 7.13 -21.47 29.95
CA ARG A 3 5.97 -20.61 29.87
C ARG A 3 6.44 -19.15 29.89
N LYS A 4 6.23 -18.41 28.81
CA LYS A 4 6.55 -16.99 28.71
C LYS A 4 5.28 -16.16 28.86
N VAL A 5 5.28 -15.18 29.76
CA VAL A 5 4.18 -14.21 29.94
C VAL A 5 4.62 -12.87 29.35
N LEU A 6 3.81 -12.30 28.46
CA LEU A 6 4.03 -10.98 27.88
C LEU A 6 2.86 -10.07 28.30
N TYR A 7 3.18 -8.83 28.66
CA TYR A 7 2.19 -7.80 28.93
C TYR A 7 2.09 -6.86 27.73
N GLY A 8 0.87 -6.47 27.39
CA GLY A 8 0.60 -5.62 26.22
C GLY A 8 -0.58 -4.69 26.47
N ILE A 9 -0.83 -3.81 25.51
CA ILE A 9 -1.99 -2.91 25.51
C ILE A 9 -3.13 -3.63 24.79
N PRO A 10 -4.29 -3.84 25.45
CA PRO A 10 -5.43 -4.48 24.81
C PRO A 10 -6.03 -3.56 23.74
N VAL A 11 -6.26 -4.08 22.55
CA VAL A 11 -6.88 -3.36 21.42
C VAL A 11 -8.35 -3.77 21.24
N SER A 12 -8.72 -4.95 21.72
CA SER A 12 -10.09 -5.46 21.73
C SER A 12 -10.37 -6.21 23.02
N SER A 13 -11.62 -6.26 23.43
CA SER A 13 -12.08 -7.07 24.57
C SER A 13 -12.16 -8.55 24.20
N GLY A 14 -11.89 -9.44 25.15
CA GLY A 14 -12.06 -10.88 25.00
C GLY A 14 -10.79 -11.68 25.25
N ILE A 15 -10.93 -13.01 25.16
CA ILE A 15 -9.85 -13.99 25.31
C ILE A 15 -9.78 -14.78 23.99
N ALA A 16 -8.59 -14.88 23.40
CA ALA A 16 -8.35 -15.71 22.23
C ALA A 16 -7.26 -16.74 22.50
N ILE A 17 -7.47 -17.96 21.99
CA ILE A 17 -6.47 -19.03 22.02
C ILE A 17 -6.10 -19.36 20.58
N GLY A 18 -4.82 -19.17 20.23
CA GLY A 18 -4.37 -19.41 18.87
C GLY A 18 -2.86 -19.20 18.72
N ARG A 19 -2.40 -19.25 17.47
CA ARG A 19 -1.01 -18.91 17.12
C ARG A 19 -0.87 -17.39 17.10
N ALA A 20 0.12 -16.87 17.86
CA ALA A 20 0.44 -15.44 17.78
C ALA A 20 1.10 -15.13 16.43
N TYR A 21 0.63 -14.08 15.77
CA TYR A 21 1.27 -13.50 14.59
C TYR A 21 1.89 -12.17 14.97
N PHE A 22 3.20 -12.04 14.75
CA PHE A 22 3.93 -10.81 15.06
C PHE A 22 3.91 -9.89 13.83
N LEU A 23 3.26 -8.76 13.96
CA LEU A 23 3.18 -7.72 12.93
C LEU A 23 4.28 -6.69 13.18
N ASP A 24 5.42 -6.87 12.51
CA ASP A 24 6.53 -5.93 12.60
C ASP A 24 6.27 -4.70 11.69
N ARG A 25 5.71 -3.65 12.28
CA ARG A 25 5.47 -2.39 11.56
C ARG A 25 6.74 -1.74 11.02
N GLN A 26 7.93 -2.07 11.55
CA GLN A 26 9.19 -1.52 11.06
C GLN A 26 9.64 -2.17 9.74
N ARG A 27 9.16 -3.38 9.43
CA ARG A 27 9.39 -4.02 8.13
C ARG A 27 8.49 -3.48 7.02
N PHE A 28 7.28 -3.03 7.36
CA PHE A 28 6.32 -2.46 6.40
C PHE A 28 6.62 -0.99 6.00
N GLY A 29 7.65 -0.36 6.54
CA GLY A 29 7.96 1.05 6.27
C GLY A 29 9.32 1.31 5.63
N ARG A 30 10.12 0.28 5.35
CA ARG A 30 11.42 0.43 4.69
C ARG A 30 11.29 0.14 3.21
N VAL A 31 11.00 1.18 2.44
CA VAL A 31 11.10 1.12 0.99
C VAL A 31 12.57 0.89 0.62
N HIS A 32 12.84 -0.21 -0.08
CA HIS A 32 14.16 -0.40 -0.68
C HIS A 32 14.34 0.64 -1.78
N ARG A 33 15.33 1.51 -1.65
CA ARG A 33 15.64 2.56 -2.63
C ARG A 33 16.88 2.17 -3.40
N GLY A 34 16.72 1.91 -4.67
CA GLY A 34 17.80 1.50 -5.56
C GLY A 34 17.73 2.21 -6.92
N ILE A 35 18.89 2.41 -7.53
CA ILE A 35 19.00 2.87 -8.90
C ILE A 35 19.13 1.65 -9.82
N ILE A 36 18.29 1.60 -10.85
CA ILE A 36 18.26 0.53 -11.85
C ILE A 36 19.15 0.92 -13.03
N ALA A 37 20.00 0.00 -13.49
CA ALA A 37 20.76 0.22 -14.70
C ALA A 37 19.83 0.25 -15.93
N ARG A 38 20.11 1.15 -16.86
CA ARG A 38 19.25 1.41 -18.05
C ARG A 38 18.76 0.18 -18.79
N PRO A 39 19.56 -0.88 -19.03
CA PRO A 39 19.08 -2.09 -19.71
C PRO A 39 17.96 -2.84 -19.00
N PHE A 40 17.75 -2.60 -17.69
CA PHE A 40 16.76 -3.30 -16.88
C PHE A 40 15.50 -2.46 -16.61
N ILE A 41 15.40 -1.25 -17.17
CA ILE A 41 14.26 -0.34 -16.93
C ILE A 41 12.94 -0.98 -17.39
N GLU A 42 12.90 -1.59 -18.57
CA GLU A 42 11.67 -2.23 -19.06
C GLU A 42 11.22 -3.38 -18.15
N ASN A 43 12.16 -4.21 -17.70
CA ASN A 43 11.83 -5.29 -16.74
C ASN A 43 11.28 -4.73 -15.42
N GLU A 44 11.80 -3.59 -14.97
CA GLU A 44 11.32 -2.94 -13.73
C GLU A 44 9.94 -2.31 -13.93
N ILE A 45 9.65 -1.77 -15.12
CA ILE A 45 8.32 -1.27 -15.48
C ILE A 45 7.31 -2.43 -15.51
N GLU A 46 7.68 -3.58 -16.08
CA GLU A 46 6.84 -4.78 -16.06
C GLU A 46 6.59 -5.29 -14.64
N ARG A 47 7.63 -5.28 -13.80
CA ARG A 47 7.53 -5.64 -12.38
C ARG A 47 6.57 -4.71 -11.64
N LEU A 48 6.67 -3.40 -11.88
CA LEU A 48 5.76 -2.39 -11.34
C LEU A 48 4.30 -2.66 -11.77
N GLY A 49 4.07 -2.89 -13.06
CA GLY A 49 2.75 -3.20 -13.59
C GLY A 49 2.16 -4.48 -13.00
N SER A 50 2.98 -5.52 -12.85
CA SER A 50 2.58 -6.79 -12.24
C SER A 50 2.19 -6.62 -10.77
N ALA A 51 2.91 -5.79 -10.00
CA ALA A 51 2.58 -5.51 -8.61
C ALA A 51 1.22 -4.80 -8.49
N PHE A 52 0.93 -3.79 -9.32
CA PHE A 52 -0.38 -3.15 -9.35
C PHE A 52 -1.50 -4.17 -9.66
N ALA A 53 -1.33 -5.00 -10.69
CA ALA A 53 -2.33 -5.98 -11.09
C ALA A 53 -2.60 -7.03 -9.99
N LYS A 54 -1.55 -7.53 -9.34
CA LYS A 54 -1.68 -8.47 -8.21
C LYS A 54 -2.40 -7.83 -7.03
N THR A 55 -2.02 -6.61 -6.65
CA THR A 55 -2.66 -5.88 -5.55
C THR A 55 -4.15 -5.67 -5.79
N GLU A 56 -4.53 -5.27 -7.01
CA GLU A 56 -5.94 -5.13 -7.37
C GLU A 56 -6.68 -6.46 -7.27
N ALA A 57 -6.10 -7.54 -7.75
CA ALA A 57 -6.71 -8.86 -7.68
C ALA A 57 -6.90 -9.32 -6.23
N GLU A 58 -5.91 -9.10 -5.36
CA GLU A 58 -5.99 -9.42 -3.93
C GLU A 58 -7.06 -8.59 -3.22
N LEU A 59 -7.10 -7.27 -3.46
CA LEU A 59 -8.11 -6.41 -2.83
C LEU A 59 -9.53 -6.77 -3.30
N ARG A 60 -9.72 -7.11 -4.57
CA ARG A 60 -11.02 -7.61 -5.06
C ARG A 60 -11.40 -8.91 -4.38
N ALA A 61 -10.48 -9.86 -4.27
CA ALA A 61 -10.73 -11.12 -3.58
C ALA A 61 -11.03 -10.95 -2.08
N ILE A 62 -10.40 -9.98 -1.42
CA ILE A 62 -10.72 -9.61 -0.04
C ILE A 62 -12.13 -9.02 0.03
N LYS A 63 -12.47 -8.09 -0.88
CA LYS A 63 -13.78 -7.45 -0.94
C LYS A 63 -14.92 -8.45 -1.11
N GLU A 64 -14.74 -9.47 -1.95
CA GLU A 64 -15.73 -10.54 -2.14
C GLU A 64 -16.01 -11.37 -0.88
N ARG A 65 -15.04 -11.38 0.07
CA ARG A 65 -15.18 -12.10 1.35
C ARG A 65 -15.77 -11.24 2.47
N VAL A 66 -15.91 -9.92 2.25
CA VAL A 66 -16.50 -9.02 3.24
C VAL A 66 -18.00 -9.30 3.35
N PRO A 67 -18.52 -9.65 4.54
CA PRO A 67 -19.94 -9.89 4.73
C PRO A 67 -20.75 -8.64 4.40
N GLY A 68 -21.94 -8.82 3.78
CA GLY A 68 -22.81 -7.72 3.34
C GLY A 68 -23.30 -6.77 4.45
N ASN A 69 -23.17 -7.16 5.72
CA ASN A 69 -23.47 -6.31 6.87
C ASN A 69 -22.29 -5.36 7.26
N MET A 70 -21.15 -5.44 6.56
CA MET A 70 -19.95 -4.61 6.76
C MET A 70 -19.72 -3.66 5.56
N LEU A 71 -20.74 -2.91 5.17
CA LEU A 71 -20.71 -2.01 4.00
C LEU A 71 -19.58 -0.96 4.08
N GLU A 72 -19.26 -0.46 5.27
CA GLU A 72 -18.18 0.52 5.47
C GLU A 72 -16.81 -0.06 5.09
N HIS A 73 -16.54 -1.33 5.41
CA HIS A 73 -15.29 -1.99 5.04
C HIS A 73 -15.19 -2.20 3.52
N GLY A 74 -16.32 -2.46 2.86
CA GLY A 74 -16.38 -2.53 1.40
C GLY A 74 -16.03 -1.20 0.73
N ALA A 75 -16.52 -0.08 1.26
CA ALA A 75 -16.26 1.25 0.73
C ALA A 75 -14.77 1.66 0.84
N ILE A 76 -14.09 1.27 1.92
CA ILE A 76 -12.64 1.51 2.07
C ILE A 76 -11.86 0.75 0.99
N LEU A 77 -12.20 -0.52 0.73
CA LEU A 77 -11.56 -1.31 -0.32
C LEU A 77 -11.82 -0.73 -1.71
N ASP A 78 -13.02 -0.18 -1.96
CA ASP A 78 -13.33 0.50 -3.21
C ASP A 78 -12.48 1.76 -3.41
N ALA A 79 -12.29 2.56 -2.37
CA ALA A 79 -11.39 3.71 -2.42
C ALA A 79 -9.96 3.31 -2.75
N HIS A 80 -9.43 2.23 -2.14
CA HIS A 80 -8.10 1.72 -2.46
C HIS A 80 -8.00 1.23 -3.90
N LEU A 81 -9.00 0.51 -4.40
CA LEU A 81 -9.05 0.05 -5.79
C LEU A 81 -9.09 1.23 -6.78
N MET A 82 -9.86 2.29 -6.47
CA MET A 82 -9.89 3.50 -7.31
C MET A 82 -8.52 4.20 -7.37
N ILE A 83 -7.82 4.30 -6.25
CA ILE A 83 -6.47 4.89 -6.19
C ILE A 83 -5.48 4.07 -7.01
N LEU A 84 -5.49 2.73 -6.87
CA LEU A 84 -4.61 1.85 -7.63
C LEU A 84 -4.91 1.82 -9.13
N ALA A 85 -6.16 2.08 -9.53
CA ALA A 85 -6.59 2.19 -10.91
C ALA A 85 -6.35 3.58 -11.52
N ASP A 86 -5.99 4.58 -10.70
CA ASP A 86 -5.76 5.95 -11.18
C ASP A 86 -4.59 6.02 -12.15
N GLU A 87 -4.87 6.48 -13.36
CA GLU A 87 -3.88 6.52 -14.44
C GLU A 87 -2.74 7.50 -14.15
N LYS A 88 -3.01 8.63 -13.51
CA LYS A 88 -1.96 9.61 -13.15
C LYS A 88 -1.01 9.05 -12.12
N PHE A 89 -1.52 8.28 -11.16
CA PHE A 89 -0.71 7.59 -10.17
C PHE A 89 0.22 6.57 -10.83
N ARG A 90 -0.33 5.72 -11.72
CA ARG A 90 0.44 4.70 -12.46
C ARG A 90 1.48 5.31 -13.39
N GLN A 91 1.09 6.33 -14.15
CA GLN A 91 2.01 7.05 -15.05
C GLN A 91 3.11 7.77 -14.27
N GLY A 92 2.79 8.39 -13.14
CA GLY A 92 3.76 9.02 -12.25
C GLY A 92 4.81 8.03 -11.73
N ALA A 93 4.37 6.87 -11.23
CA ALA A 93 5.28 5.83 -10.80
C ALA A 93 6.15 5.29 -11.94
N ARG A 94 5.54 5.04 -13.12
CA ARG A 94 6.27 4.61 -14.32
C ARG A 94 7.32 5.63 -14.79
N ALA A 95 7.01 6.92 -14.75
CA ALA A 95 7.94 7.99 -15.11
C ALA A 95 9.16 8.00 -14.20
N TYR A 96 8.99 7.82 -12.87
CA TYR A 96 10.10 7.70 -11.94
C TYR A 96 11.03 6.52 -12.26
N VAL A 97 10.49 5.38 -12.68
CA VAL A 97 11.32 4.25 -13.15
C VAL A 97 12.03 4.60 -14.45
N ALA A 98 11.30 5.09 -15.46
CA ALA A 98 11.82 5.31 -16.80
C ALA A 98 12.86 6.44 -16.88
N GLU A 99 12.58 7.58 -16.23
CA GLU A 99 13.37 8.81 -16.36
C GLU A 99 14.43 8.94 -15.27
N MET A 100 14.09 8.53 -14.03
CA MET A 100 14.96 8.67 -12.88
C MET A 100 15.68 7.38 -12.50
N CYS A 101 15.44 6.30 -13.25
CA CYS A 101 16.04 4.97 -13.01
C CYS A 101 15.81 4.45 -11.59
N MET A 102 14.70 4.82 -10.96
CA MET A 102 14.34 4.34 -9.62
C MET A 102 13.78 2.93 -9.71
N ASN A 103 14.03 2.11 -8.68
CA ASN A 103 13.33 0.84 -8.55
C ASN A 103 11.82 1.05 -8.24
N ALA A 104 11.00 0.06 -8.53
CA ALA A 104 9.53 0.16 -8.50
C ALA A 104 9.01 0.59 -7.12
N GLU A 105 9.58 0.07 -6.03
CA GLU A 105 9.16 0.42 -4.66
C GLU A 105 9.39 1.90 -4.36
N TRP A 106 10.54 2.41 -4.76
CA TRP A 106 10.86 3.83 -4.58
C TRP A 106 10.04 4.74 -5.50
N ALA A 107 9.80 4.31 -6.74
CA ALA A 107 8.96 5.01 -7.69
C ALA A 107 7.51 5.16 -7.18
N ILE A 108 6.93 4.13 -6.58
CA ILE A 108 5.61 4.19 -5.92
C ILE A 108 5.66 5.18 -4.75
N GLU A 109 6.66 5.11 -3.88
CA GLU A 109 6.81 6.05 -2.76
C GLU A 109 6.83 7.51 -3.23
N LYS A 110 7.54 7.80 -4.32
CA LYS A 110 7.61 9.12 -4.92
C LYS A 110 6.27 9.58 -5.50
N ALA A 111 5.60 8.73 -6.26
CA ALA A 111 4.29 9.03 -6.82
C ALA A 111 3.25 9.33 -5.72
N VAL A 112 3.27 8.56 -4.62
CA VAL A 112 2.44 8.83 -3.43
C VAL A 112 2.77 10.17 -2.80
N ALA A 113 4.06 10.51 -2.67
CA ALA A 113 4.49 11.79 -2.10
C ALA A 113 4.01 12.97 -2.94
N ASP A 114 3.98 12.84 -4.27
CA ASP A 114 3.47 13.89 -5.16
C ASP A 114 1.96 14.08 -4.99
N ILE A 115 1.19 12.99 -4.96
CA ILE A 115 -0.25 13.04 -4.66
C ILE A 115 -0.47 13.69 -3.29
N ALA A 116 0.23 13.23 -2.26
CA ALA A 116 0.11 13.77 -0.91
C ALA A 116 0.41 15.28 -0.86
N ARG A 117 1.37 15.76 -1.67
CA ARG A 117 1.69 17.19 -1.76
C ARG A 117 0.52 17.99 -2.33
N VAL A 118 -0.14 17.47 -3.36
CA VAL A 118 -1.32 18.11 -3.96
C VAL A 118 -2.47 18.19 -2.95
N PHE A 119 -2.77 17.08 -2.27
CA PHE A 119 -3.84 17.03 -1.27
C PHE A 119 -3.54 17.92 -0.04
N ASN A 120 -2.29 17.97 0.42
CA ASN A 120 -1.89 18.81 1.54
C ASN A 120 -1.93 20.30 1.22
N ALA A 121 -1.90 20.68 -0.06
CA ALA A 121 -2.05 22.07 -0.50
C ALA A 121 -3.52 22.53 -0.48
N ILE A 122 -4.47 21.61 -0.31
CA ILE A 122 -5.90 21.93 -0.20
C ILE A 122 -6.23 22.24 1.26
N GLU A 123 -6.93 23.35 1.51
CA GLU A 123 -7.28 23.80 2.87
C GLU A 123 -8.38 22.96 3.54
N ASP A 124 -9.03 22.05 2.81
CA ASP A 124 -10.10 21.19 3.31
C ASP A 124 -9.53 19.99 4.10
N GLU A 125 -9.92 19.89 5.38
CA GLU A 125 -9.45 18.85 6.31
C GLU A 125 -9.91 17.45 5.87
N TYR A 126 -11.12 17.31 5.35
CA TYR A 126 -11.65 16.03 4.86
C TYR A 126 -10.82 15.49 3.69
N ILE A 127 -10.39 16.37 2.78
CA ILE A 127 -9.54 15.97 1.65
C ILE A 127 -8.15 15.58 2.12
N ARG A 128 -7.59 16.28 3.13
CA ARG A 128 -6.28 15.92 3.70
C ARG A 128 -6.28 14.55 4.36
N GLU A 129 -7.36 14.14 5.00
CA GLU A 129 -7.49 12.79 5.58
C GLU A 129 -7.40 11.69 4.52
N ARG A 130 -7.85 11.94 3.29
CA ARG A 130 -7.77 11.00 2.17
C ARG A 130 -6.34 10.65 1.73
N VAL A 131 -5.34 11.45 2.09
CA VAL A 131 -3.92 11.12 1.87
C VAL A 131 -3.54 9.80 2.54
N GLN A 132 -4.16 9.46 3.66
CA GLN A 132 -3.88 8.19 4.34
C GLN A 132 -4.36 6.99 3.52
N ASP A 133 -5.51 7.10 2.83
CA ASP A 133 -6.02 6.05 1.96
C ASP A 133 -5.06 5.80 0.78
N VAL A 134 -4.51 6.87 0.20
CA VAL A 134 -3.50 6.77 -0.87
C VAL A 134 -2.25 6.05 -0.38
N ARG A 135 -1.77 6.38 0.82
CA ARG A 135 -0.60 5.73 1.42
C ARG A 135 -0.84 4.24 1.70
N LEU A 136 -2.01 3.89 2.21
CA LEU A 136 -2.37 2.50 2.50
C LEU A 136 -2.48 1.66 1.21
N ALA A 137 -3.11 2.20 0.17
CA ALA A 137 -3.20 1.55 -1.14
C ALA A 137 -1.80 1.30 -1.74
N ALA A 138 -0.91 2.28 -1.65
CA ALA A 138 0.46 2.15 -2.13
C ALA A 138 1.30 1.14 -1.33
N LEU A 139 1.14 1.09 0.00
CA LEU A 139 1.81 0.09 0.84
C LEU A 139 1.39 -1.33 0.46
N SER A 140 0.11 -1.53 0.10
CA SER A 140 -0.36 -2.83 -0.40
C SER A 140 0.35 -3.22 -1.68
N ALA A 141 0.54 -2.31 -2.63
CA ALA A 141 1.30 -2.57 -3.86
C ALA A 141 2.79 -2.86 -3.59
N GLN A 142 3.41 -2.12 -2.66
CA GLN A 142 4.81 -2.31 -2.27
C GLN A 142 5.07 -3.65 -1.57
N SER A 143 4.08 -4.22 -0.89
CA SER A 143 4.22 -5.50 -0.19
C SER A 143 4.34 -6.72 -1.12
N LEU A 144 4.09 -6.55 -2.41
CA LEU A 144 4.11 -7.62 -3.43
C LEU A 144 5.41 -7.66 -4.27
N PHE A 145 6.38 -6.83 -3.92
CA PHE A 145 7.74 -6.89 -4.45
C PHE A 145 8.64 -7.77 -3.57
#